data_abc4ee22e1f6cb4d38d98d8c873b6746
#
_entry.id   abc4ee22e1f6cb4d38d98d8c873b6746
#
_cell.length_a   1.000
_cell.length_b   1.000
_cell.length_c   1.000
_cell.angle_alpha   90.00
_cell.angle_beta   90.00
_cell.angle_gamma   90.00
#
_symmetry.space_group_name_H-M   'P 1'
#
loop_
_entity.id
_entity.type
_entity.pdbx_description
1 polymer ?
#
loop_
_entity_poly.entity_id
_entity_poly.type
_entity_poly.pdbx_seq_one_letter_code
_entity_poly.pdbx_strand_id
1 'polypeptide(L)'
;MGGCPSISNQQSTMTSSRFRGVVLLSGGMDSCVCAALAARDHEAAAVHVSYGQRTEQREKQSFLGICERLKIRHRLIVRNEALGMIGGSALTDNSIPVPTAENVGQSVPVTYVPFRNAHFLAVAISWAEVLGAEKVYIGAVEPDSSGYPDCRPAYYRAFNEVARTGTKEGKIEIVTPLIAMRKAEIVRLGLELGAPFDLTWSCYSREDAACGVCDSCVLRLRAFTAAGAHDPISYAVK
;
A
#
# COMPACT_ATOMS: atom_id res chain seq x y z
N MET A 1 19.15 -46.00 -10.97
CA MET A 1 18.87 -45.66 -9.57
C MET A 1 19.47 -44.29 -9.29
N GLY A 2 18.69 -43.26 -9.43
CA GLY A 2 19.13 -41.87 -9.25
C GLY A 2 18.58 -41.35 -7.93
N GLY A 3 19.46 -41.10 -6.96
CA GLY A 3 19.09 -40.58 -5.64
C GLY A 3 18.64 -39.12 -5.73
N CYS A 4 17.47 -38.82 -5.17
CA CYS A 4 16.95 -37.50 -4.95
C CYS A 4 17.83 -36.77 -3.90
N PRO A 5 18.29 -35.53 -4.13
CA PRO A 5 19.02 -34.80 -3.12
C PRO A 5 18.08 -34.40 -1.97
N SER A 6 18.43 -34.82 -0.76
CA SER A 6 17.77 -34.43 0.48
C SER A 6 17.96 -32.92 0.72
N ILE A 7 16.86 -32.16 0.72
CA ILE A 7 16.84 -30.77 1.18
C ILE A 7 17.06 -30.79 2.70
N SER A 8 18.24 -30.38 3.13
CA SER A 8 18.57 -30.18 4.55
C SER A 8 17.73 -29.03 5.11
N ASN A 9 16.78 -29.39 5.96
CA ASN A 9 15.95 -28.46 6.72
C ASN A 9 16.82 -27.83 7.83
N GLN A 10 17.48 -26.70 7.52
CA GLN A 10 18.11 -25.89 8.55
C GLN A 10 16.98 -25.15 9.31
N GLN A 11 16.43 -25.80 10.31
CA GLN A 11 15.69 -25.13 11.37
C GLN A 11 16.68 -24.30 12.18
N SER A 12 16.90 -23.04 11.75
CA SER A 12 17.48 -22.03 12.62
C SER A 12 16.49 -21.78 13.75
N THR A 13 16.90 -22.05 14.97
CA THR A 13 16.22 -21.66 16.21
C THR A 13 16.12 -20.13 16.25
N MET A 14 15.06 -19.59 15.64
CA MET A 14 14.71 -18.19 15.78
C MET A 14 14.12 -17.99 17.18
N THR A 15 14.86 -17.31 18.05
CA THR A 15 14.32 -16.68 19.26
C THR A 15 13.06 -15.92 18.88
N SER A 16 11.94 -16.22 19.52
CA SER A 16 10.59 -15.78 19.15
C SER A 16 10.38 -14.28 19.36
N SER A 17 10.87 -13.44 18.46
CA SER A 17 10.26 -12.12 18.27
C SER A 17 9.06 -12.33 17.34
N ARG A 18 7.88 -12.34 17.93
CA ARG A 18 6.64 -12.57 17.21
C ARG A 18 6.34 -11.32 16.38
N PHE A 19 6.30 -11.44 15.06
CA PHE A 19 5.81 -10.34 14.21
C PHE A 19 4.44 -9.89 14.71
N ARG A 20 4.27 -8.59 14.92
CA ARG A 20 3.00 -8.05 15.38
C ARG A 20 2.19 -7.39 14.28
N GLY A 21 2.80 -7.09 13.13
CA GLY A 21 2.11 -6.43 12.03
C GLY A 21 2.64 -6.76 10.65
N VAL A 22 1.73 -6.98 9.70
CA VAL A 22 1.98 -7.00 8.25
C VAL A 22 1.46 -5.71 7.67
N VAL A 23 2.28 -5.00 6.87
CA VAL A 23 1.89 -3.73 6.24
C VAL A 23 1.71 -3.92 4.74
N LEU A 24 0.55 -3.57 4.22
CA LEU A 24 0.31 -3.39 2.79
C LEU A 24 1.00 -2.09 2.34
N LEU A 25 2.14 -2.23 1.66
CA LEU A 25 2.99 -1.11 1.25
C LEU A 25 3.06 -1.02 -0.28
N SER A 26 2.27 -0.12 -0.85
CA SER A 26 2.23 0.09 -2.31
C SER A 26 3.44 0.88 -2.84
N GLY A 27 4.14 1.60 -1.99
CA GLY A 27 5.15 2.60 -2.37
C GLY A 27 4.62 4.03 -2.42
N GLY A 28 3.31 4.24 -2.28
CA GLY A 28 2.68 5.55 -2.23
C GLY A 28 2.81 6.23 -0.86
N MET A 29 2.52 7.53 -0.82
CA MET A 29 2.64 8.40 0.34
C MET A 29 1.92 7.85 1.58
N ASP A 30 0.63 7.52 1.46
CA ASP A 30 -0.20 7.07 2.59
C ASP A 30 0.30 5.73 3.15
N SER A 31 0.63 4.79 2.27
CA SER A 31 1.16 3.48 2.68
C SER A 31 2.53 3.59 3.33
N CYS A 32 3.34 4.58 2.94
CA CYS A 32 4.63 4.88 3.56
C CYS A 32 4.46 5.37 5.00
N VAL A 33 3.53 6.30 5.24
CA VAL A 33 3.23 6.78 6.61
C VAL A 33 2.67 5.65 7.47
N CYS A 34 1.78 4.83 6.90
CA CYS A 34 1.25 3.65 7.56
C CYS A 34 2.37 2.65 7.94
N ALA A 35 3.36 2.45 7.05
CA ALA A 35 4.52 1.60 7.32
C ALA A 35 5.43 2.19 8.41
N ALA A 36 5.62 3.50 8.42
CA ALA A 36 6.41 4.17 9.46
C ALA A 36 5.75 4.03 10.85
N LEU A 37 4.41 4.15 10.94
CA LEU A 37 3.65 3.87 12.16
C LEU A 37 3.86 2.43 12.64
N ALA A 38 3.64 1.46 11.76
CA ALA A 38 3.77 0.05 12.11
C ALA A 38 5.20 -0.32 12.54
N ALA A 39 6.23 0.22 11.84
CA ALA A 39 7.64 -0.02 12.16
C ALA A 39 8.10 0.64 13.45
N ARG A 40 7.46 1.76 13.86
CA ARG A 40 7.71 2.39 15.16
C ARG A 40 7.20 1.52 16.32
N ASP A 41 6.03 0.94 16.15
CA ASP A 41 5.29 0.30 17.24
C ASP A 41 5.58 -1.21 17.33
N HIS A 42 6.09 -1.83 16.25
CA HIS A 42 6.24 -3.28 16.14
C HIS A 42 7.42 -3.71 15.27
N GLU A 43 7.83 -4.97 15.39
CA GLU A 43 8.55 -5.64 14.33
C GLU A 43 7.57 -5.90 13.17
N ALA A 44 7.73 -5.12 12.09
CA ALA A 44 6.82 -5.15 10.95
C ALA A 44 7.37 -6.01 9.81
N ALA A 45 6.47 -6.70 9.11
CA ALA A 45 6.70 -7.28 7.79
C ALA A 45 5.92 -6.45 6.74
N ALA A 46 6.46 -6.28 5.54
CA ALA A 46 5.83 -5.50 4.49
C ALA A 46 5.51 -6.34 3.25
N VAL A 47 4.30 -6.22 2.72
CA VAL A 47 3.89 -6.87 1.48
C VAL A 47 3.54 -5.84 0.40
N HIS A 48 4.09 -6.04 -0.78
CA HIS A 48 3.75 -5.34 -2.01
C HIS A 48 3.00 -6.27 -2.96
N VAL A 49 1.92 -5.79 -3.54
CA VAL A 49 1.17 -6.54 -4.55
C VAL A 49 1.23 -5.79 -5.88
N SER A 50 1.92 -6.38 -6.84
CA SER A 50 1.90 -5.96 -8.25
C SER A 50 0.71 -6.60 -8.96
N TYR A 51 0.04 -5.85 -9.84
CA TYR A 51 -1.16 -6.34 -10.53
C TYR A 51 -1.26 -5.85 -11.99
N GLY A 52 -0.10 -5.49 -12.58
CA GLY A 52 -0.04 -4.96 -13.94
C GLY A 52 -0.37 -3.48 -14.03
N GLN A 53 -0.25 -2.73 -12.94
CA GLN A 53 -0.44 -1.28 -12.94
C GLN A 53 0.68 -0.58 -13.74
N ARG A 54 0.33 0.57 -14.37
CA ARG A 54 1.21 1.31 -15.31
C ARG A 54 2.58 1.66 -14.74
N THR A 55 2.68 1.92 -13.44
CA THR A 55 3.90 2.34 -12.74
C THR A 55 4.44 1.24 -11.81
N GLU A 56 4.23 -0.03 -12.18
CA GLU A 56 4.59 -1.22 -11.38
C GLU A 56 6.06 -1.21 -10.95
N GLN A 57 6.97 -0.92 -11.88
CA GLN A 57 8.40 -0.96 -11.60
C GLN A 57 8.81 0.15 -10.62
N ARG A 58 8.27 1.35 -10.82
CA ARG A 58 8.55 2.48 -9.93
C ARG A 58 7.97 2.28 -8.52
N GLU A 59 6.75 1.76 -8.42
CA GLU A 59 6.13 1.44 -7.14
C GLU A 59 6.92 0.37 -6.39
N LYS A 60 7.40 -0.66 -7.08
CA LYS A 60 8.26 -1.71 -6.52
C LYS A 60 9.60 -1.15 -6.02
N GLN A 61 10.23 -0.25 -6.77
CA GLN A 61 11.45 0.45 -6.33
C GLN A 61 11.18 1.27 -5.06
N SER A 62 10.07 2.01 -5.02
CA SER A 62 9.61 2.76 -3.85
C SER A 62 9.41 1.84 -2.64
N PHE A 63 8.71 0.72 -2.81
CA PHE A 63 8.52 -0.29 -1.78
C PHE A 63 9.85 -0.75 -1.18
N LEU A 64 10.82 -1.14 -2.03
CA LEU A 64 12.12 -1.63 -1.58
C LEU A 64 12.91 -0.55 -0.83
N GLY A 65 12.96 0.67 -1.37
CA GLY A 65 13.65 1.79 -0.73
C GLY A 65 13.04 2.19 0.61
N ILE A 66 11.70 2.23 0.70
CA ILE A 66 10.99 2.51 1.96
C ILE A 66 11.29 1.43 3.00
N CYS A 67 11.22 0.15 2.62
CA CYS A 67 11.55 -0.96 3.51
C CYS A 67 12.98 -0.87 4.03
N GLU A 68 13.94 -0.48 3.18
CA GLU A 68 15.34 -0.31 3.58
C GLU A 68 15.50 0.85 4.59
N ARG A 69 14.92 2.00 4.28
CA ARG A 69 14.96 3.20 5.14
C ARG A 69 14.32 2.97 6.50
N LEU A 70 13.17 2.27 6.54
CA LEU A 70 12.44 1.92 7.77
C LEU A 70 12.96 0.64 8.44
N LYS A 71 14.02 0.01 7.89
CA LYS A 71 14.65 -1.23 8.41
C LYS A 71 13.68 -2.42 8.50
N ILE A 72 12.65 -2.45 7.63
CA ILE A 72 11.73 -3.60 7.50
C ILE A 72 12.44 -4.69 6.71
N ARG A 73 12.84 -5.77 7.40
CA ARG A 73 13.65 -6.85 6.81
C ARG A 73 12.80 -7.91 6.12
N HIS A 74 11.61 -8.21 6.68
CA HIS A 74 10.70 -9.21 6.13
C HIS A 74 9.82 -8.57 5.05
N ARG A 75 10.04 -9.01 3.82
CA ARG A 75 9.44 -8.39 2.63
C ARG A 75 8.86 -9.49 1.75
N LEU A 76 7.62 -9.29 1.30
CA LEU A 76 6.96 -10.16 0.34
C LEU A 76 6.52 -9.33 -0.86
N ILE A 77 6.85 -9.77 -2.06
CA ILE A 77 6.36 -9.19 -3.31
C ILE A 77 5.53 -10.26 -4.01
N VAL A 78 4.24 -9.96 -4.21
CA VAL A 78 3.29 -10.86 -4.86
C VAL A 78 2.83 -10.23 -6.18
N ARG A 79 2.65 -11.05 -7.20
CA ARG A 79 2.04 -10.65 -8.46
C ARG A 79 0.63 -11.24 -8.53
N ASN A 80 -0.38 -10.38 -8.64
CA ASN A 80 -1.77 -10.75 -8.84
C ASN A 80 -2.20 -10.43 -10.27
N GLU A 81 -1.93 -11.33 -11.20
CA GLU A 81 -2.22 -11.14 -12.63
C GLU A 81 -3.72 -11.06 -12.92
N ALA A 82 -4.56 -11.65 -12.06
CA ALA A 82 -6.01 -11.68 -12.24
C ALA A 82 -6.61 -10.27 -12.31
N LEU A 83 -6.13 -9.32 -11.49
CA LEU A 83 -6.61 -7.93 -11.53
C LEU A 83 -6.31 -7.22 -12.86
N GLY A 84 -5.15 -7.49 -13.46
CA GLY A 84 -4.81 -6.99 -14.78
C GLY A 84 -5.66 -7.63 -15.88
N MET A 85 -5.92 -8.95 -15.80
CA MET A 85 -6.75 -9.69 -16.77
C MET A 85 -8.22 -9.29 -16.71
N ILE A 86 -8.77 -8.99 -15.52
CA ILE A 86 -10.13 -8.50 -15.34
C ILE A 86 -10.31 -7.14 -16.03
N GLY A 87 -9.31 -6.25 -15.95
CA GLY A 87 -9.34 -4.95 -16.59
C GLY A 87 -10.32 -3.97 -15.96
N GLY A 88 -10.89 -3.08 -16.80
CA GLY A 88 -11.94 -2.12 -16.38
C GLY A 88 -11.41 -0.92 -15.60
N SER A 89 -10.09 -0.68 -15.57
CA SER A 89 -9.48 0.47 -14.92
C SER A 89 -8.38 1.09 -15.77
N ALA A 90 -8.29 2.41 -15.78
CA ALA A 90 -7.20 3.13 -16.42
C ALA A 90 -5.81 2.80 -15.83
N LEU A 91 -5.73 2.16 -14.68
CA LEU A 91 -4.46 1.73 -14.09
C LEU A 91 -3.95 0.41 -14.66
N THR A 92 -4.82 -0.45 -15.19
CA THR A 92 -4.49 -1.78 -15.71
C THR A 92 -4.71 -1.92 -17.21
N ASP A 93 -5.49 -1.00 -17.81
CA ASP A 93 -5.80 -0.99 -19.24
C ASP A 93 -5.25 0.29 -19.89
N ASN A 94 -4.27 0.12 -20.78
CA ASN A 94 -3.63 1.22 -21.49
C ASN A 94 -4.53 1.89 -22.53
N SER A 95 -5.63 1.25 -22.94
CA SER A 95 -6.63 1.85 -23.85
C SER A 95 -7.49 2.93 -23.16
N ILE A 96 -7.59 2.89 -21.82
CA ILE A 96 -8.33 3.86 -21.03
C ILE A 96 -7.37 4.96 -20.58
N PRO A 97 -7.52 6.23 -21.02
CA PRO A 97 -6.61 7.29 -20.61
C PRO A 97 -6.73 7.59 -19.11
N VAL A 98 -5.59 7.87 -18.46
CA VAL A 98 -5.60 8.41 -17.08
C VAL A 98 -6.07 9.86 -17.15
N PRO A 99 -7.18 10.23 -16.46
CA PRO A 99 -7.71 11.58 -16.52
C PRO A 99 -6.79 12.61 -15.85
N THR A 100 -6.85 13.84 -16.30
CA THR A 100 -6.37 15.00 -15.55
C THR A 100 -7.36 15.35 -14.45
N ALA A 101 -6.88 15.91 -13.34
CA ALA A 101 -7.64 16.12 -12.10
C ALA A 101 -8.69 17.26 -12.18
N GLU A 102 -9.52 17.29 -13.20
CA GLU A 102 -10.57 18.32 -13.35
C GLU A 102 -11.87 17.98 -12.58
N ASN A 103 -12.10 16.70 -12.25
CA ASN A 103 -13.37 16.22 -11.69
C ASN A 103 -13.21 15.29 -10.48
N VAL A 104 -12.26 15.58 -9.59
CA VAL A 104 -12.03 14.76 -8.38
C VAL A 104 -13.27 14.77 -7.48
N GLY A 105 -13.85 13.59 -7.21
CA GLY A 105 -14.85 13.41 -6.15
C GLY A 105 -16.31 13.38 -6.59
N GLN A 106 -16.67 13.47 -7.89
CA GLN A 106 -18.06 13.46 -8.36
C GLN A 106 -18.63 12.06 -8.62
N SER A 107 -17.78 11.07 -8.88
CA SER A 107 -18.17 9.66 -9.10
C SER A 107 -16.97 8.76 -8.82
N VAL A 108 -17.18 7.43 -8.82
CA VAL A 108 -16.08 6.47 -8.76
C VAL A 108 -15.22 6.66 -10.02
N PRO A 109 -13.93 7.04 -9.89
CA PRO A 109 -13.11 7.38 -11.04
C PRO A 109 -12.71 6.15 -11.86
N VAL A 110 -12.39 6.35 -13.14
CA VAL A 110 -11.93 5.28 -14.05
C VAL A 110 -10.59 4.65 -13.61
N THR A 111 -9.88 5.26 -12.66
CA THR A 111 -8.69 4.71 -12.01
C THR A 111 -8.99 3.70 -10.90
N TYR A 112 -10.26 3.52 -10.54
CA TYR A 112 -10.66 2.48 -9.60
C TYR A 112 -10.44 1.10 -10.21
N VAL A 113 -9.64 0.27 -9.55
CA VAL A 113 -9.50 -1.15 -9.90
C VAL A 113 -10.52 -1.93 -9.08
N PRO A 114 -11.50 -2.59 -9.73
CA PRO A 114 -12.62 -3.22 -9.03
C PRO A 114 -12.16 -4.18 -7.93
N PHE A 115 -12.63 -3.89 -6.69
CA PHE A 115 -12.44 -4.72 -5.49
C PHE A 115 -10.96 -5.05 -5.16
N ARG A 116 -10.04 -4.17 -5.60
CA ARG A 116 -8.57 -4.40 -5.47
C ARG A 116 -8.12 -4.59 -4.02
N ASN A 117 -8.63 -3.77 -3.09
CA ASN A 117 -8.21 -3.86 -1.69
C ASN A 117 -8.59 -5.19 -1.04
N ALA A 118 -9.65 -5.88 -1.50
CA ALA A 118 -9.98 -7.23 -1.03
C ALA A 118 -8.88 -8.24 -1.39
N HIS A 119 -8.37 -8.20 -2.62
CA HIS A 119 -7.27 -9.05 -3.05
C HIS A 119 -6.00 -8.79 -2.23
N PHE A 120 -5.70 -7.52 -1.96
CA PHE A 120 -4.54 -7.14 -1.15
C PHE A 120 -4.67 -7.59 0.29
N LEU A 121 -5.84 -7.39 0.89
CA LEU A 121 -6.13 -7.86 2.24
C LEU A 121 -6.07 -9.38 2.35
N ALA A 122 -6.60 -10.11 1.37
CA ALA A 122 -6.53 -11.57 1.37
C ALA A 122 -5.07 -12.07 1.39
N VAL A 123 -4.18 -11.48 0.57
CA VAL A 123 -2.76 -11.79 0.58
C VAL A 123 -2.11 -11.45 1.93
N ALA A 124 -2.38 -10.26 2.46
CA ALA A 124 -1.78 -9.79 3.70
C ALA A 124 -2.24 -10.60 4.91
N ILE A 125 -3.52 -10.95 4.98
CA ILE A 125 -4.11 -11.78 6.05
C ILE A 125 -3.51 -13.19 6.01
N SER A 126 -3.42 -13.81 4.81
CA SER A 126 -2.81 -15.13 4.66
C SER A 126 -1.35 -15.13 5.14
N TRP A 127 -0.59 -14.09 4.80
CA TRP A 127 0.79 -13.99 5.23
C TRP A 127 0.91 -13.68 6.73
N ALA A 128 0.03 -12.83 7.27
CA ALA A 128 -0.05 -12.56 8.71
C ALA A 128 -0.29 -13.83 9.52
N GLU A 129 -1.20 -14.69 9.05
CA GLU A 129 -1.47 -15.99 9.70
C GLU A 129 -0.22 -16.90 9.73
N VAL A 130 0.53 -16.97 8.62
CA VAL A 130 1.79 -17.72 8.54
C VAL A 130 2.86 -17.18 9.48
N LEU A 131 2.97 -15.84 9.58
CA LEU A 131 3.93 -15.17 10.47
C LEU A 131 3.50 -15.15 11.95
N GLY A 132 2.26 -15.50 12.25
CA GLY A 132 1.66 -15.33 13.58
C GLY A 132 1.48 -13.87 13.97
N ALA A 133 1.32 -12.98 12.97
CA ALA A 133 1.04 -11.56 13.19
C ALA A 133 -0.43 -11.35 13.51
N GLU A 134 -0.71 -10.41 14.42
CA GLU A 134 -2.08 -10.13 14.88
C GLU A 134 -2.70 -8.90 14.17
N LYS A 135 -1.90 -8.13 13.42
CA LYS A 135 -2.36 -6.90 12.73
C LYS A 135 -1.98 -6.88 11.27
N VAL A 136 -2.90 -6.41 10.44
CA VAL A 136 -2.68 -6.08 9.04
C VAL A 136 -2.94 -4.59 8.85
N TYR A 137 -1.89 -3.83 8.53
CA TYR A 137 -1.95 -2.38 8.33
C TYR A 137 -2.19 -2.04 6.87
N ILE A 138 -3.12 -1.12 6.60
CA ILE A 138 -3.37 -0.57 5.27
C ILE A 138 -3.55 0.95 5.35
N GLY A 139 -2.86 1.68 4.47
CA GLY A 139 -2.90 3.15 4.38
C GLY A 139 -4.11 3.66 3.60
N ALA A 140 -5.31 3.17 3.92
CA ALA A 140 -6.55 3.65 3.31
C ALA A 140 -6.97 4.99 3.92
N VAL A 141 -7.57 5.85 3.08
CA VAL A 141 -8.01 7.20 3.45
C VAL A 141 -9.38 7.44 2.83
N GLU A 142 -10.37 7.93 3.62
CA GLU A 142 -11.69 8.31 3.13
C GLU A 142 -11.77 9.81 2.78
N PRO A 143 -11.38 10.76 3.68
CA PRO A 143 -11.33 12.18 3.33
C PRO A 143 -10.28 12.48 2.27
N ASP A 144 -10.55 13.47 1.43
CA ASP A 144 -9.62 13.94 0.38
C ASP A 144 -9.07 12.81 -0.50
N SER A 145 -9.86 11.74 -0.70
CA SER A 145 -9.50 10.58 -1.52
C SER A 145 -10.20 10.62 -2.88
N SER A 146 -9.83 9.70 -3.76
CA SER A 146 -10.44 9.55 -5.08
C SER A 146 -11.86 8.95 -5.05
N GLY A 147 -12.46 8.70 -3.88
CA GLY A 147 -13.84 8.20 -3.75
C GLY A 147 -13.99 6.69 -4.00
N TYR A 148 -12.96 5.90 -3.78
CA TYR A 148 -13.01 4.44 -3.95
C TYR A 148 -13.90 3.79 -2.89
N PRO A 149 -14.85 2.91 -3.27
CA PRO A 149 -15.78 2.27 -2.34
C PRO A 149 -15.08 1.38 -1.29
N ASP A 150 -13.94 0.80 -1.64
CA ASP A 150 -13.11 -0.06 -0.79
C ASP A 150 -12.09 0.71 0.08
N CYS A 151 -12.28 2.05 0.21
CA CYS A 151 -11.54 2.91 1.14
C CYS A 151 -12.42 3.45 2.28
N ARG A 152 -13.65 2.95 2.45
CA ARG A 152 -14.61 3.42 3.47
C ARG A 152 -14.45 2.65 4.79
N PRO A 153 -14.70 3.27 5.96
CA PRO A 153 -14.65 2.58 7.26
C PRO A 153 -15.58 1.36 7.34
N ALA A 154 -16.77 1.43 6.72
CA ALA A 154 -17.71 0.32 6.69
C ALA A 154 -17.15 -0.93 5.99
N TYR A 155 -16.37 -0.73 4.92
CA TYR A 155 -15.69 -1.82 4.20
C TYR A 155 -14.71 -2.56 5.12
N TYR A 156 -13.86 -1.84 5.87
CA TYR A 156 -12.88 -2.46 6.76
C TYR A 156 -13.52 -3.13 7.98
N ARG A 157 -14.62 -2.59 8.51
CA ARG A 157 -15.40 -3.28 9.56
C ARG A 157 -15.92 -4.64 9.06
N ALA A 158 -16.49 -4.68 7.87
CA ALA A 158 -16.97 -5.93 7.28
C ALA A 158 -15.80 -6.90 7.01
N PHE A 159 -14.67 -6.40 6.51
CA PHE A 159 -13.52 -7.24 6.21
C PHE A 159 -12.82 -7.77 7.48
N ASN A 160 -12.88 -7.06 8.60
CA ASN A 160 -12.46 -7.57 9.90
C ASN A 160 -13.28 -8.81 10.33
N GLU A 161 -14.60 -8.80 10.07
CA GLU A 161 -15.43 -9.98 10.34
C GLU A 161 -15.05 -11.17 9.44
N VAL A 162 -14.68 -10.91 8.18
CA VAL A 162 -14.15 -11.95 7.28
C VAL A 162 -12.83 -12.51 7.85
N ALA A 163 -11.90 -11.67 8.28
CA ALA A 163 -10.64 -12.11 8.88
C ALA A 163 -10.87 -12.91 10.16
N ARG A 164 -11.76 -12.43 11.04
CA ARG A 164 -12.10 -13.11 12.30
C ARG A 164 -12.69 -14.49 12.11
N THR A 165 -13.55 -14.66 11.11
CA THR A 165 -14.25 -15.94 10.85
C THR A 165 -13.48 -16.86 9.91
N GLY A 166 -12.62 -16.29 9.05
CA GLY A 166 -11.93 -17.00 7.98
C GLY A 166 -10.49 -17.40 8.29
N THR A 167 -9.93 -17.01 9.45
CA THR A 167 -8.57 -17.39 9.86
C THR A 167 -8.60 -18.38 11.04
N LYS A 168 -7.54 -19.18 11.18
CA LYS A 168 -7.47 -20.28 12.13
C LYS A 168 -7.73 -19.87 13.59
N GLU A 169 -7.18 -18.73 14.01
CA GLU A 169 -7.32 -18.24 15.39
C GLU A 169 -8.31 -17.09 15.53
N GLY A 170 -8.73 -16.48 14.43
CA GLY A 170 -9.67 -15.35 14.43
C GLY A 170 -9.15 -14.08 15.10
N LYS A 171 -7.83 -13.92 15.24
CA LYS A 171 -7.19 -12.82 15.99
C LYS A 171 -6.62 -11.70 15.14
N ILE A 172 -6.60 -11.87 13.81
CA ILE A 172 -6.03 -10.88 12.90
C ILE A 172 -6.98 -9.69 12.78
N GLU A 173 -6.48 -8.51 13.12
CA GLU A 173 -7.16 -7.23 13.01
C GLU A 173 -6.62 -6.42 11.82
N ILE A 174 -7.51 -5.89 10.99
CA ILE A 174 -7.16 -4.91 9.94
C ILE A 174 -7.15 -3.53 10.56
N VAL A 175 -6.00 -2.88 10.55
CA VAL A 175 -5.75 -1.56 11.13
C VAL A 175 -5.66 -0.52 10.03
N THR A 176 -6.51 0.50 10.09
CA THR A 176 -6.59 1.60 9.13
C THR A 176 -6.28 2.94 9.82
N PRO A 177 -5.00 3.19 10.21
CA PRO A 177 -4.68 4.31 11.11
C PRO A 177 -4.90 5.68 10.48
N LEU A 178 -5.01 5.75 9.15
CA LEU A 178 -5.14 7.01 8.40
C LEU A 178 -6.57 7.24 7.88
N ILE A 179 -7.50 6.33 8.14
CA ILE A 179 -8.80 6.25 7.46
C ILE A 179 -9.63 7.54 7.55
N ALA A 180 -9.58 8.24 8.67
CA ALA A 180 -10.33 9.47 8.92
C ALA A 180 -9.49 10.75 8.78
N MET A 181 -8.19 10.62 8.46
CA MET A 181 -7.28 11.76 8.37
C MET A 181 -7.36 12.45 7.01
N ARG A 182 -7.25 13.78 7.02
CA ARG A 182 -7.05 14.55 5.79
C ARG A 182 -5.62 14.38 5.27
N LYS A 183 -5.43 14.51 3.97
CA LYS A 183 -4.11 14.33 3.34
C LYS A 183 -3.00 15.23 3.95
N ALA A 184 -3.32 16.48 4.32
CA ALA A 184 -2.37 17.37 4.98
C ALA A 184 -1.97 16.88 6.38
N GLU A 185 -2.88 16.26 7.13
CA GLU A 185 -2.58 15.67 8.44
C GLU A 185 -1.68 14.45 8.29
N ILE A 186 -1.90 13.65 7.25
CA ILE A 186 -1.04 12.49 6.92
C ILE A 186 0.39 12.96 6.59
N VAL A 187 0.54 14.05 5.84
CA VAL A 187 1.87 14.62 5.56
C VAL A 187 2.56 15.07 6.85
N ARG A 188 1.86 15.81 7.73
CA ARG A 188 2.45 16.26 9.02
C ARG A 188 2.87 15.06 9.88
N LEU A 189 1.98 14.09 10.04
CA LEU A 189 2.28 12.85 10.77
C LEU A 189 3.50 12.13 10.17
N GLY A 190 3.57 12.02 8.85
CA GLY A 190 4.71 11.40 8.18
C GLY A 190 6.02 12.14 8.40
N LEU A 191 6.00 13.49 8.42
CA LEU A 191 7.17 14.29 8.75
C LEU A 191 7.63 14.07 10.21
N GLU A 192 6.69 14.03 11.15
CA GLU A 192 6.95 13.73 12.57
C GLU A 192 7.57 12.34 12.77
N LEU A 193 7.12 11.36 11.98
CA LEU A 193 7.61 9.98 12.01
C LEU A 193 8.94 9.79 11.25
N GLY A 194 9.41 10.78 10.51
CA GLY A 194 10.54 10.63 9.60
C GLY A 194 10.26 9.69 8.44
N ALA A 195 8.99 9.62 7.96
CA ALA A 195 8.61 8.81 6.81
C ALA A 195 9.38 9.25 5.57
N PRO A 196 9.99 8.33 4.80
CA PRO A 196 10.83 8.67 3.66
C PRO A 196 10.00 9.07 2.43
N PHE A 197 9.40 10.25 2.46
CA PHE A 197 8.59 10.76 1.37
C PHE A 197 9.35 10.92 0.04
N ASP A 198 10.66 11.14 0.11
CA ASP A 198 11.58 11.19 -1.04
C ASP A 198 11.63 9.88 -1.84
N LEU A 199 11.32 8.75 -1.20
CA LEU A 199 11.29 7.44 -1.82
C LEU A 199 9.90 7.03 -2.31
N THR A 200 8.85 7.78 -2.00
CA THR A 200 7.47 7.43 -2.35
C THR A 200 7.12 7.79 -3.79
N TRP A 201 6.16 7.06 -4.37
CA TRP A 201 5.65 7.31 -5.70
C TRP A 201 4.13 7.28 -5.75
N SER A 202 3.53 8.30 -6.35
CA SER A 202 2.07 8.43 -6.45
C SER A 202 1.55 8.63 -7.87
N CYS A 203 2.42 9.01 -8.82
CA CYS A 203 2.01 9.27 -10.20
C CYS A 203 1.46 8.00 -10.87
N TYR A 204 0.33 8.13 -11.58
CA TYR A 204 -0.28 7.03 -12.33
C TYR A 204 0.26 6.86 -13.75
N SER A 205 0.99 7.85 -14.28
CA SER A 205 1.29 7.92 -15.70
C SER A 205 2.77 7.81 -16.04
N ARG A 206 3.66 8.12 -15.11
CA ARG A 206 5.11 8.23 -15.37
C ARG A 206 5.91 7.55 -14.27
N GLU A 207 7.13 7.10 -14.59
CA GLU A 207 8.05 6.43 -13.65
C GLU A 207 9.35 7.22 -13.39
N ASP A 208 9.66 8.22 -14.21
CA ASP A 208 10.86 9.07 -14.14
C ASP A 208 10.67 10.32 -13.26
N ALA A 209 9.76 11.20 -13.67
CA ALA A 209 9.33 12.38 -12.92
C ALA A 209 7.79 12.39 -12.87
N ALA A 210 7.20 12.71 -11.73
CA ALA A 210 5.75 12.70 -11.56
C ALA A 210 5.08 13.71 -12.53
N CYS A 211 3.96 13.34 -13.14
CA CYS A 211 3.33 14.19 -14.16
C CYS A 211 2.78 15.52 -13.63
N GLY A 212 2.47 15.62 -12.33
CA GLY A 212 1.92 16.81 -11.70
C GLY A 212 0.42 17.07 -11.95
N VAL A 213 -0.21 16.35 -12.89
CA VAL A 213 -1.56 16.66 -13.39
C VAL A 213 -2.60 15.54 -13.18
N CYS A 214 -2.21 14.30 -12.93
CA CYS A 214 -3.18 13.26 -12.59
C CYS A 214 -3.72 13.45 -11.16
N ASP A 215 -4.87 12.85 -10.87
CA ASP A 215 -5.55 12.97 -9.56
C ASP A 215 -4.61 12.77 -8.38
N SER A 216 -3.81 11.70 -8.42
CA SER A 216 -2.90 11.36 -7.34
C SER A 216 -1.78 12.40 -7.16
N CYS A 217 -1.23 12.95 -8.25
CA CYS A 217 -0.24 14.03 -8.18
C CYS A 217 -0.84 15.31 -7.62
N VAL A 218 -2.04 15.71 -8.07
CA VAL A 218 -2.72 16.92 -7.61
C VAL A 218 -3.10 16.80 -6.13
N LEU A 219 -3.65 15.67 -5.70
CA LEU A 219 -3.97 15.43 -4.29
C LEU A 219 -2.71 15.47 -3.42
N ARG A 220 -1.60 14.87 -3.88
CA ARG A 220 -0.32 14.89 -3.18
C ARG A 220 0.24 16.32 -3.05
N LEU A 221 0.32 17.08 -4.13
CA LEU A 221 0.81 18.47 -4.13
C LEU A 221 -0.02 19.34 -3.18
N ARG A 222 -1.36 19.24 -3.24
CA ARG A 222 -2.26 19.95 -2.32
C ARG A 222 -2.02 19.56 -0.86
N ALA A 223 -1.75 18.30 -0.59
CA ALA A 223 -1.48 17.81 0.75
C ALA A 223 -0.20 18.42 1.34
N PHE A 224 0.91 18.43 0.58
CA PHE A 224 2.16 19.03 1.01
C PHE A 224 2.03 20.54 1.19
N THR A 225 1.40 21.25 0.24
CA THR A 225 1.12 22.69 0.36
C THR A 225 0.30 23.03 1.61
N ALA A 226 -0.80 22.29 1.85
CA ALA A 226 -1.66 22.49 3.02
C ALA A 226 -1.01 22.07 4.35
N ALA A 227 0.01 21.21 4.30
CA ALA A 227 0.85 20.88 5.44
C ALA A 227 1.93 21.93 5.73
N GLY A 228 2.15 22.88 4.81
CA GLY A 228 3.23 23.86 4.90
C GLY A 228 4.61 23.28 4.59
N ALA A 229 4.67 22.21 3.81
CA ALA A 229 5.90 21.47 3.50
C ALA A 229 6.14 21.40 1.98
N HIS A 230 7.40 21.23 1.59
CA HIS A 230 7.77 20.98 0.21
C HIS A 230 7.73 19.47 -0.09
N ASP A 231 7.14 19.08 -1.22
CA ASP A 231 7.15 17.69 -1.67
C ASP A 231 8.55 17.33 -2.22
N PRO A 232 9.22 16.30 -1.66
CA PRO A 232 10.60 15.99 -2.02
C PRO A 232 10.77 15.26 -3.36
N ILE A 233 9.71 14.83 -4.04
CA ILE A 233 9.84 14.14 -5.34
C ILE A 233 9.91 15.12 -6.51
N SER A 234 10.47 14.66 -7.65
CA SER A 234 10.57 15.45 -8.87
C SER A 234 9.28 15.41 -9.69
N TYR A 235 8.92 16.56 -10.26
CA TYR A 235 7.78 16.72 -11.16
C TYR A 235 8.23 17.13 -12.56
N ALA A 236 7.57 16.60 -13.60
CA ALA A 236 7.86 16.90 -15.01
C ALA A 236 7.35 18.29 -15.42
N VAL A 237 6.31 18.80 -14.74
CA VAL A 237 5.73 20.13 -14.93
C VAL A 237 5.93 20.89 -13.62
N LYS A 238 6.50 22.07 -13.73
CA LYS A 238 6.66 23.02 -12.59
C LYS A 238 5.50 24.00 -12.57
#